data_0c1d8fe128ad1258f4009aa15c1d843f
#
_entry.id   0c1d8fe128ad1258f4009aa15c1d843f
#
_cell.length_a   1.000
_cell.length_b   1.000
_cell.length_c   1.000
_cell.angle_alpha   90.00
_cell.angle_beta   90.00
_cell.angle_gamma   90.00
#
_symmetry.space_group_name_H-M   'P 1'
#
loop_
_entity.id
_entity.type
_entity.pdbx_description
1 polymer ?
#
loop_
_entity_poly.entity_id
_entity_poly.type
_entity_poly.pdbx_seq_one_letter_code
_entity_poly.pdbx_strand_id
1 'polypeptide(L)'
;MKECVIKSEGFYICFQLKVFESDVSYSSNTILTISVISDNFSANTDMDIDIKSFVVFVDALSSLYTTLNGTAIIQEPYGEQQYIELSADRSGHINIRGKLSSNGRGGFLQKLSFENCIDQTYLPEFIGNLSSFCSRYR
;
A
#
# COMPACT_ATOMS: atom_id res chain seq x y z
N MET A 1 -7.02 10.44 -9.80
CA MET A 1 -5.67 10.34 -9.20
C MET A 1 -4.75 9.52 -10.08
N LYS A 2 -3.49 9.89 -10.13
CA LYS A 2 -2.46 9.12 -10.82
C LYS A 2 -2.22 7.78 -10.12
N GLU A 3 -2.13 6.72 -10.90
CA GLU A 3 -1.78 5.41 -10.36
C GLU A 3 -0.32 5.39 -9.88
N CYS A 4 -0.09 4.80 -8.71
CA CYS A 4 1.23 4.60 -8.16
C CYS A 4 1.55 3.11 -8.22
N VAL A 5 2.58 2.74 -8.98
CA VAL A 5 2.81 1.35 -9.37
C VAL A 5 4.24 0.92 -9.04
N ILE A 6 4.37 -0.29 -8.50
CA ILE A 6 5.62 -1.06 -8.52
C ILE A 6 5.38 -2.24 -9.45
N LYS A 7 6.26 -2.41 -10.45
CA LYS A 7 6.19 -3.53 -11.36
C LYS A 7 7.57 -4.16 -11.50
N SER A 8 7.69 -5.40 -11.09
CA SER A 8 8.90 -6.19 -11.22
C SER A 8 8.56 -7.53 -11.86
N GLU A 9 9.55 -8.39 -12.06
CA GLU A 9 9.29 -9.72 -12.59
C GLU A 9 8.45 -10.52 -11.60
N GLY A 10 7.29 -11.00 -12.05
CA GLY A 10 6.39 -11.82 -11.25
C GLY A 10 5.58 -11.07 -10.19
N PHE A 11 5.74 -9.74 -10.09
CA PHE A 11 5.03 -8.96 -9.07
C PHE A 11 4.61 -7.60 -9.60
N TYR A 12 3.36 -7.24 -9.29
CA TYR A 12 2.78 -5.94 -9.62
C TYR A 12 1.91 -5.49 -8.47
N ILE A 13 2.05 -4.24 -8.06
CA ILE A 13 1.13 -3.61 -7.12
C ILE A 13 0.82 -2.20 -7.56
N CYS A 14 -0.44 -1.82 -7.48
CA CYS A 14 -0.92 -0.50 -7.85
C CYS A 14 -1.77 0.07 -6.73
N PHE A 15 -1.48 1.32 -6.35
CA PHE A 15 -2.25 2.09 -5.39
C PHE A 15 -3.00 3.21 -6.11
N GLN A 16 -4.29 3.35 -5.80
CA GLN A 16 -5.09 4.51 -6.17
C GLN A 16 -5.81 5.02 -4.93
N LEU A 17 -5.82 6.33 -4.74
CA LEU A 17 -6.46 6.93 -3.58
C LEU A 17 -7.59 7.85 -3.99
N LYS A 18 -8.67 7.80 -3.22
CA LYS A 18 -9.77 8.75 -3.31
C LYS A 18 -10.02 9.33 -1.92
N VAL A 19 -9.73 10.62 -1.76
CA VAL A 19 -9.93 11.33 -0.50
C VAL A 19 -11.27 12.04 -0.55
N PHE A 20 -12.07 11.84 0.49
CA PHE A 20 -13.33 12.57 0.65
C PHE A 20 -13.03 13.86 1.42
N GLU A 21 -12.86 14.95 0.68
CA GLU A 21 -12.35 16.22 1.21
C GLU A 21 -13.23 16.81 2.32
N SER A 22 -14.53 16.60 2.25
CA SER A 22 -15.45 17.06 3.28
C SER A 22 -15.33 16.27 4.59
N ASP A 23 -14.68 15.12 4.56
CA ASP A 23 -14.60 14.18 5.69
C ASP A 23 -13.20 14.07 6.28
N VAL A 24 -12.25 14.94 5.89
CA VAL A 24 -10.84 14.80 6.30
C VAL A 24 -10.62 14.94 7.80
N SER A 25 -11.57 15.51 8.53
CA SER A 25 -11.52 15.59 9.99
C SER A 25 -11.97 14.31 10.69
N TYR A 26 -12.54 13.37 9.95
CA TYR A 26 -12.99 12.08 10.48
C TYR A 26 -11.95 11.01 10.20
N SER A 27 -12.01 9.90 10.92
CA SER A 27 -10.97 8.85 10.85
C SER A 27 -11.06 7.93 9.65
N SER A 28 -12.18 7.92 8.90
CA SER A 28 -12.33 7.13 7.68
C SER A 28 -12.72 8.08 6.55
N ASN A 29 -11.71 8.67 5.92
CA ASN A 29 -11.89 9.73 4.94
C ASN A 29 -11.31 9.40 3.56
N THR A 30 -10.70 8.23 3.40
CA THR A 30 -9.99 7.87 2.18
C THR A 30 -10.23 6.41 1.83
N ILE A 31 -10.44 6.16 0.55
CA ILE A 31 -10.44 4.80 0.01
C ILE A 31 -9.12 4.59 -0.73
N LEU A 32 -8.36 3.59 -0.27
CA LEU A 32 -7.16 3.12 -0.95
C LEU A 32 -7.52 1.86 -1.73
N THR A 33 -7.51 1.96 -3.04
CA THR A 33 -7.73 0.82 -3.92
C THR A 33 -6.39 0.18 -4.25
N ILE A 34 -6.27 -1.11 -3.99
CA ILE A 34 -5.04 -1.88 -4.18
C ILE A 34 -5.30 -2.97 -5.20
N SER A 35 -4.46 -3.03 -6.22
CA SER A 35 -4.43 -4.12 -7.18
C SER A 35 -3.08 -4.82 -7.07
N VAL A 36 -3.08 -6.13 -6.90
CA VAL A 36 -1.87 -6.94 -6.75
C VAL A 36 -1.92 -8.11 -7.71
N ILE A 37 -0.80 -8.36 -8.37
CA ILE A 37 -0.56 -9.62 -9.10
C ILE A 37 0.76 -10.16 -8.54
N SER A 38 0.69 -11.33 -7.93
CA SER A 38 1.84 -12.00 -7.34
C SER A 38 1.92 -13.41 -7.93
N ASP A 39 2.80 -13.58 -8.92
CA ASP A 39 2.92 -14.79 -9.73
C ASP A 39 1.56 -15.20 -10.32
N ASN A 40 0.97 -16.30 -9.84
CA ASN A 40 -0.29 -16.84 -10.38
C ASN A 40 -1.52 -16.31 -9.65
N PHE A 41 -1.36 -15.42 -8.67
CA PHE A 41 -2.47 -14.95 -7.85
C PHE A 41 -2.68 -13.46 -8.04
N SER A 42 -3.93 -13.02 -7.96
CA SER A 42 -4.25 -11.60 -8.06
C SER A 42 -5.42 -11.23 -7.16
N ALA A 43 -5.45 -9.96 -6.76
CA ALA A 43 -6.54 -9.39 -5.99
C ALA A 43 -6.70 -7.92 -6.34
N ASN A 44 -7.93 -7.42 -6.22
CA ASN A 44 -8.26 -6.01 -6.34
C ASN A 44 -9.23 -5.70 -5.20
N THR A 45 -8.80 -4.87 -4.25
CA THR A 45 -9.58 -4.59 -3.05
C THR A 45 -9.48 -3.13 -2.65
N ASP A 46 -10.42 -2.70 -1.80
CA ASP A 46 -10.44 -1.36 -1.22
C ASP A 46 -10.20 -1.43 0.27
N MET A 47 -9.42 -0.48 0.79
CA MET A 47 -9.27 -0.23 2.23
C MET A 47 -9.87 1.12 2.58
N ASP A 48 -10.60 1.17 3.70
CA ASP A 48 -11.04 2.43 4.29
C ASP A 48 -9.99 2.89 5.30
N ILE A 49 -9.35 4.03 5.05
CA ILE A 49 -8.24 4.53 5.86
C ILE A 49 -8.39 6.03 6.14
N ASP A 50 -7.56 6.53 7.04
CA ASP A 50 -7.36 7.96 7.27
C ASP A 50 -6.18 8.42 6.40
N ILE A 51 -6.36 9.52 5.67
CA ILE A 51 -5.27 10.08 4.86
C ILE A 51 -4.03 10.40 5.70
N LYS A 52 -4.21 10.74 6.97
CA LYS A 52 -3.08 10.99 7.89
C LYS A 52 -2.25 9.73 8.11
N SER A 53 -2.91 8.58 8.24
CA SER A 53 -2.22 7.29 8.35
C SER A 53 -1.46 6.95 7.08
N PHE A 54 -2.02 7.30 5.94
CA PHE A 54 -1.35 7.10 4.65
C PHE A 54 -0.10 7.98 4.53
N VAL A 55 -0.18 9.23 4.98
CA VAL A 55 1.00 10.13 5.01
C VAL A 55 2.11 9.54 5.89
N VAL A 56 1.76 9.02 7.05
CA VAL A 56 2.73 8.33 7.95
C VAL A 56 3.38 7.15 7.24
N PHE A 57 2.59 6.36 6.52
CA PHE A 57 3.10 5.22 5.74
C PHE A 57 4.10 5.68 4.68
N VAL A 58 3.79 6.73 3.93
CA VAL A 58 4.66 7.26 2.88
C VAL A 58 5.96 7.81 3.48
N ASP A 59 5.89 8.50 4.62
CA ASP A 59 7.08 8.97 5.33
C ASP A 59 7.95 7.81 5.81
N ALA A 60 7.33 6.74 6.29
CA ALA A 60 8.04 5.53 6.68
C ALA A 60 8.71 4.85 5.47
N LEU A 61 8.06 4.84 4.30
CA LEU A 61 8.66 4.34 3.07
C LEU A 61 9.90 5.14 2.67
N SER A 62 9.83 6.47 2.75
CA SER A 62 10.96 7.34 2.44
C SER A 62 12.14 7.05 3.38
N SER A 63 11.87 6.91 4.67
CA SER A 63 12.89 6.59 5.67
C SER A 63 13.50 5.21 5.42
N LEU A 64 12.67 4.22 5.14
CA LEU A 64 13.10 2.86 4.82
C LEU A 64 14.05 2.84 3.61
N TYR A 65 13.69 3.57 2.56
CA TYR A 65 14.52 3.66 1.35
C TYR A 65 15.86 4.34 1.63
N THR A 66 15.84 5.44 2.40
CA THR A 66 17.03 6.24 2.70
C THR A 66 18.01 5.47 3.60
N THR A 67 17.50 4.75 4.58
CA THR A 67 18.34 4.07 5.59
C THR A 67 18.58 2.60 5.29
N LEU A 68 17.83 2.01 4.37
CA LEU A 68 17.78 0.55 4.11
C LEU A 68 17.53 -0.23 5.40
N ASN A 69 16.64 0.29 6.23
CA ASN A 69 16.29 -0.28 7.52
C ASN A 69 14.85 0.09 7.86
N GLY A 70 14.20 -0.74 8.64
CA GLY A 70 12.87 -0.47 9.15
C GLY A 70 11.75 -1.05 8.32
N THR A 71 10.56 -0.62 8.65
CA THR A 71 9.31 -1.17 8.12
C THR A 71 8.32 -0.03 7.89
N ALA A 72 7.56 -0.14 6.81
CA ALA A 72 6.43 0.74 6.51
C ALA A 72 5.19 -0.11 6.32
N ILE A 73 4.12 0.22 7.00
CA ILE A 73 2.87 -0.53 6.92
C ILE A 73 1.68 0.43 6.75
N ILE A 74 0.76 0.04 5.88
CA ILE A 74 -0.58 0.63 5.81
C ILE A 74 -1.58 -0.48 6.10
N GLN A 75 -2.44 -0.25 7.08
CA GLN A 75 -3.39 -1.26 7.54
C GLN A 75 -4.74 -0.58 7.80
N GLU A 76 -5.82 -1.20 7.36
CA GLU A 76 -7.13 -0.68 7.71
C GLU A 76 -7.41 -0.93 9.20
N PRO A 77 -7.98 0.07 9.90
CA PRO A 77 -8.18 -0.02 11.34
C PRO A 77 -9.33 -0.95 11.75
N TYR A 78 -10.26 -1.22 10.82
CA TYR A 78 -11.48 -1.98 11.09
C TYR A 78 -11.66 -3.09 10.06
N GLY A 79 -12.68 -3.92 10.26
CA GLY A 79 -13.03 -4.99 9.34
C GLY A 79 -12.02 -6.13 9.39
N GLU A 80 -11.60 -6.59 8.23
CA GLU A 80 -10.66 -7.70 8.11
C GLU A 80 -9.21 -7.28 8.36
N GLN A 81 -8.97 -5.99 8.58
CA GLN A 81 -7.65 -5.43 8.84
C GLN A 81 -6.65 -5.76 7.73
N GLN A 82 -7.06 -5.55 6.48
CA GLN A 82 -6.19 -5.66 5.33
C GLN A 82 -4.93 -4.82 5.53
N TYR A 83 -3.79 -5.28 5.04
CA TYR A 83 -2.55 -4.51 5.15
C TYR A 83 -1.59 -4.76 3.99
N ILE A 84 -0.70 -3.80 3.78
CA ILE A 84 0.50 -3.91 2.95
C ILE A 84 1.68 -3.45 3.80
N GLU A 85 2.73 -4.25 3.84
CA GLU A 85 3.92 -3.96 4.63
C GLU A 85 5.17 -4.12 3.76
N LEU A 86 6.05 -3.12 3.82
CA LEU A 86 7.36 -3.19 3.21
C LEU A 86 8.41 -3.13 4.31
N SER A 87 9.43 -3.99 4.21
CA SER A 87 10.55 -3.97 5.12
C SER A 87 11.85 -4.11 4.33
N ALA A 88 12.90 -3.47 4.82
CA ALA A 88 14.19 -3.48 4.15
C ALA A 88 15.15 -4.40 4.88
N ASP A 89 15.98 -5.12 4.12
CA ASP A 89 17.17 -5.74 4.65
C ASP A 89 18.41 -4.89 4.27
N ARG A 90 19.54 -5.21 4.88
CA ARG A 90 20.75 -4.41 4.71
C ARG A 90 21.43 -4.61 3.35
N SER A 91 20.99 -5.57 2.56
CA SER A 91 21.55 -5.84 1.24
C SER A 91 20.82 -5.09 0.12
N GLY A 92 19.86 -4.25 0.45
CA GLY A 92 19.11 -3.46 -0.52
C GLY A 92 17.89 -4.18 -1.09
N HIS A 93 17.52 -5.30 -0.52
CA HIS A 93 16.29 -6.01 -0.88
C HIS A 93 15.14 -5.51 -0.03
N ILE A 94 13.99 -5.34 -0.67
CA ILE A 94 12.77 -4.91 -0.02
C ILE A 94 11.80 -6.08 -0.03
N ASN A 95 11.43 -6.52 1.17
CA ASN A 95 10.37 -7.51 1.32
C ASN A 95 9.04 -6.80 1.31
N ILE A 96 8.12 -7.22 0.45
CA ILE A 96 6.77 -6.68 0.40
C ILE A 96 5.78 -7.81 0.62
N ARG A 97 4.91 -7.63 1.60
CA ARG A 97 3.88 -8.63 1.93
C ARG A 97 2.58 -7.96 2.26
N GLY A 98 1.51 -8.71 2.14
CA GLY A 98 0.21 -8.17 2.47
C GLY A 98 -0.84 -9.24 2.63
N LYS A 99 -1.96 -8.81 3.17
CA LYS A 99 -3.17 -9.61 3.29
C LYS A 99 -4.33 -8.76 2.79
N LEU A 100 -4.98 -9.23 1.75
CA LEU A 100 -6.12 -8.56 1.14
C LEU A 100 -7.35 -9.45 1.28
N SER A 101 -8.51 -8.83 1.38
CA SER A 101 -9.76 -9.55 1.49
C SER A 101 -10.89 -8.79 0.81
N SER A 102 -11.88 -9.53 0.35
CA SER A 102 -13.06 -8.98 -0.29
C SER A 102 -14.22 -9.94 -0.10
N ASN A 103 -15.42 -9.39 0.06
CA ASN A 103 -16.63 -10.20 0.05
C ASN A 103 -17.06 -10.40 -1.40
N GLY A 104 -17.05 -11.67 -1.81
CA GLY A 104 -17.54 -12.07 -3.14
C GLY A 104 -19.04 -12.14 -3.20
N ARG A 105 -19.54 -12.69 -4.32
CA ARG A 105 -20.95 -12.93 -4.49
C ARG A 105 -21.45 -13.89 -3.39
N GLY A 106 -22.64 -13.61 -2.87
CA GLY A 106 -23.22 -14.41 -1.78
C GLY A 106 -22.62 -14.11 -0.42
N GLY A 107 -21.77 -13.07 -0.29
CA GLY A 107 -21.16 -12.69 0.97
C GLY A 107 -20.00 -13.57 1.41
N PHE A 108 -19.49 -14.43 0.54
CA PHE A 108 -18.37 -15.30 0.87
C PHE A 108 -17.07 -14.52 0.87
N LEU A 109 -16.32 -14.58 1.98
CA LEU A 109 -15.06 -13.88 2.16
C LEU A 109 -13.96 -14.55 1.32
N GLN A 110 -13.29 -13.74 0.52
CA GLN A 110 -12.11 -14.14 -0.26
C GLN A 110 -10.88 -13.49 0.35
N LYS A 111 -9.78 -14.21 0.46
CA LYS A 111 -8.54 -13.71 1.04
C LYS A 111 -7.35 -14.06 0.16
N LEU A 112 -6.40 -13.11 0.04
CA LEU A 112 -5.10 -13.34 -0.56
C LEU A 112 -4.02 -12.88 0.41
N SER A 113 -3.10 -13.78 0.75
CA SER A 113 -1.86 -13.45 1.43
C SER A 113 -0.72 -13.61 0.44
N PHE A 114 0.18 -12.65 0.37
CA PHE A 114 1.30 -12.70 -0.56
C PHE A 114 2.56 -12.15 0.09
N GLU A 115 3.70 -12.56 -0.46
CA GLU A 115 5.01 -12.06 -0.06
C GLU A 115 5.95 -12.13 -1.25
N ASN A 116 6.70 -11.05 -1.50
CA ASN A 116 7.68 -10.97 -2.56
C ASN A 116 8.88 -10.15 -2.11
N CYS A 117 9.97 -10.31 -2.82
CA CYS A 117 11.18 -9.52 -2.61
C CYS A 117 11.47 -8.73 -3.88
N ILE A 118 11.68 -7.43 -3.74
CA ILE A 118 12.02 -6.56 -4.85
C ILE A 118 13.32 -5.82 -4.53
N ASP A 119 13.98 -5.35 -5.59
CA ASP A 119 15.16 -4.51 -5.41
C ASP A 119 14.74 -3.08 -5.01
N GLN A 120 15.58 -2.41 -4.22
CA GLN A 120 15.32 -1.03 -3.78
C GLN A 120 15.12 -0.06 -4.94
N THR A 121 15.67 -0.35 -6.11
CA THR A 121 15.56 0.52 -7.29
C THR A 121 14.13 0.69 -7.80
N TYR A 122 13.21 -0.17 -7.38
CA TYR A 122 11.80 -0.04 -7.72
C TYR A 122 11.04 0.97 -6.87
N LEU A 123 11.64 1.47 -5.79
CA LEU A 123 10.94 2.35 -4.85
C LEU A 123 10.94 3.84 -5.18
N PRO A 124 12.01 4.46 -5.75
CA PRO A 124 12.06 5.91 -5.87
C PRO A 124 10.88 6.56 -6.59
N GLU A 125 10.50 6.02 -7.74
CA GLU A 125 9.36 6.56 -8.50
C GLU A 125 8.05 6.38 -7.75
N PHE A 126 7.84 5.21 -7.16
CA PHE A 126 6.66 4.90 -6.36
C PHE A 126 6.53 5.85 -5.18
N ILE A 127 7.60 6.04 -4.41
CA ILE A 127 7.62 6.96 -3.28
C ILE A 127 7.39 8.39 -3.75
N GLY A 128 8.02 8.81 -4.84
CA GLY A 128 7.86 10.15 -5.39
C GLY A 128 6.41 10.45 -5.77
N ASN A 129 5.74 9.52 -6.42
CA ASN A 129 4.33 9.66 -6.79
C ASN A 129 3.43 9.73 -5.56
N LEU A 130 3.67 8.88 -4.57
CA LEU A 130 2.91 8.91 -3.31
C LEU A 130 3.16 10.20 -2.54
N SER A 131 4.40 10.66 -2.46
CA SER A 131 4.76 11.90 -1.76
C SER A 131 4.11 13.12 -2.41
N SER A 132 4.08 13.18 -3.73
CA SER A 132 3.41 14.26 -4.45
C SER A 132 1.93 14.31 -4.12
N PHE A 133 1.28 13.16 -4.05
CA PHE A 133 -0.13 13.09 -3.66
C PHE A 133 -0.32 13.56 -2.21
N CYS A 134 0.53 13.13 -1.31
CA CYS A 134 0.41 13.44 0.12
C CYS A 134 0.72 14.91 0.45
N SER A 135 1.41 15.64 -0.43
CA SER A 135 1.90 16.99 -0.12
C SER A 135 0.79 17.95 0.30
N ARG A 136 -0.43 17.79 -0.22
CA ARG A 136 -1.56 18.65 0.13
C ARG A 136 -2.24 18.26 1.44
N TYR A 137 -1.85 17.15 2.07
CA TYR A 137 -2.47 16.64 3.30
C TYR A 137 -1.51 16.68 4.50
N ARG A 138 -0.32 17.25 4.33
CA ARG A 138 0.66 17.40 5.39
C ARG A 138 0.38 18.58 6.29
#